data_5758be03c507285d364555f40badbe97
#
_entry.id   5758be03c507285d364555f40badbe97
#
_cell.length_a   1.000
_cell.length_b   1.000
_cell.length_c   1.000
_cell.angle_alpha   90.00
_cell.angle_beta   90.00
_cell.angle_gamma   90.00
#
_symmetry.space_group_name_H-M   'P 1'
#
loop_
_entity.id
_entity.type
_entity.pdbx_description
1 polymer ?
#
loop_
_entity_poly.entity_id
_entity_poly.type
_entity_poly.pdbx_seq_one_letter_code
_entity_poly.pdbx_strand_id
1 'polypeptide(L)'
;MTYYEAAKIVLEQSEVPMRLDEIWDKVKELGLDKEISKKLNGKMSETPTHSIGSIIYSDIKYNPNDTIFIKTDKGKFFLKSKIDNNNQNIIVEEDNHEDSDDDTINNQTINANKILEADLHKPLTQFLNSMKIYSKTINANATDVSIKGKMRWGTPDIVAVTFKDYINKPILELFNHINLPTTQIYAYELKVELKLNNLVQHYFQTLSNSGWANEAWLVAKDIDVDNLDLMEELKRLNQSFGVGIIHLNYDNPEDSNILFSAQKRAYLDIETMDKLCQNEQFKDFIDDVNEILDAPTKSKNNIIYGMIKNNRLNNPN
;
A
#
# COMPACT_ATOMS: atom_id res chain seq x y z
N MET A 1 36.68 10.53 -13.56
CA MET A 1 35.29 11.03 -13.39
C MET A 1 34.35 9.86 -13.04
N THR A 2 33.38 10.05 -12.17
CA THR A 2 32.31 9.08 -11.84
C THR A 2 31.07 9.34 -12.67
N TYR A 3 30.15 8.37 -12.74
CA TYR A 3 28.83 8.58 -13.34
C TYR A 3 28.03 9.70 -12.65
N TYR A 4 28.17 9.85 -11.32
CA TYR A 4 27.58 10.94 -10.53
C TYR A 4 28.09 12.32 -11.00
N GLU A 5 29.41 12.47 -11.08
CA GLU A 5 30.07 13.72 -11.51
C GLU A 5 29.69 14.07 -12.96
N ALA A 6 29.59 13.07 -13.83
CA ALA A 6 29.18 13.28 -15.23
C ALA A 6 27.72 13.74 -15.34
N ALA A 7 26.79 13.08 -14.61
CA ALA A 7 25.40 13.47 -14.57
C ALA A 7 25.22 14.90 -14.00
N LYS A 8 25.97 15.26 -12.96
CA LYS A 8 25.98 16.61 -12.38
C LYS A 8 26.37 17.65 -13.44
N ILE A 9 27.49 17.45 -14.12
CA ILE A 9 27.99 18.38 -15.17
C ILE A 9 26.96 18.57 -16.29
N VAL A 10 26.34 17.47 -16.75
CA VAL A 10 25.32 17.55 -17.79
C VAL A 10 24.12 18.36 -17.33
N LEU A 11 23.61 18.09 -16.13
CA LEU A 11 22.45 18.80 -15.60
C LEU A 11 22.77 20.25 -15.21
N GLU A 12 24.01 20.56 -14.86
CA GLU A 12 24.46 21.95 -14.67
C GLU A 12 24.40 22.76 -15.96
N GLN A 13 24.62 22.14 -17.12
CA GLN A 13 24.55 22.79 -18.42
C GLN A 13 23.15 22.81 -19.01
N SER A 14 22.25 21.94 -18.53
CA SER A 14 20.87 21.89 -19.04
C SER A 14 20.02 22.99 -18.43
N GLU A 15 19.13 23.59 -19.23
CA GLU A 15 18.11 24.54 -18.76
C GLU A 15 16.77 23.86 -18.47
N VAL A 16 16.63 22.58 -18.82
CA VAL A 16 15.39 21.80 -18.67
C VAL A 16 15.68 20.43 -18.04
N PRO A 17 14.70 19.83 -17.35
CA PRO A 17 14.81 18.48 -16.85
C PRO A 17 15.05 17.45 -17.96
N MET A 18 15.94 16.48 -17.75
CA MET A 18 16.38 15.49 -18.73
C MET A 18 16.06 14.06 -18.27
N ARG A 19 15.78 13.18 -19.24
CA ARG A 19 15.67 11.73 -19.03
C ARG A 19 17.06 11.11 -18.92
N LEU A 20 17.14 9.89 -18.38
CA LEU A 20 18.44 9.20 -18.21
C LEU A 20 19.16 8.92 -19.53
N ASP A 21 18.40 8.60 -20.58
CA ASP A 21 18.94 8.40 -21.93
C ASP A 21 19.51 9.71 -22.50
N GLU A 22 18.78 10.82 -22.35
CA GLU A 22 19.23 12.16 -22.78
C GLU A 22 20.49 12.60 -22.02
N ILE A 23 20.55 12.33 -20.70
CA ILE A 23 21.75 12.60 -19.89
C ILE A 23 22.95 11.81 -20.41
N TRP A 24 22.76 10.50 -20.71
CA TRP A 24 23.87 9.68 -21.20
C TRP A 24 24.32 10.11 -22.61
N ASP A 25 23.41 10.47 -23.49
CA ASP A 25 23.77 10.98 -24.82
C ASP A 25 24.58 12.27 -24.70
N LYS A 26 24.21 13.16 -23.78
CA LYS A 26 24.97 14.40 -23.52
C LYS A 26 26.34 14.13 -22.90
N VAL A 27 26.46 13.12 -22.02
CA VAL A 27 27.76 12.65 -21.48
C VAL A 27 28.70 12.24 -22.61
N LYS A 28 28.19 11.52 -23.63
CA LYS A 28 28.96 11.11 -24.82
C LYS A 28 29.34 12.33 -25.70
N GLU A 29 28.38 13.22 -25.94
CA GLU A 29 28.60 14.43 -26.72
C GLU A 29 29.73 15.31 -26.12
N LEU A 30 29.76 15.42 -24.80
CA LEU A 30 30.78 16.17 -24.08
C LEU A 30 32.10 15.38 -23.89
N GLY A 31 32.19 14.13 -24.33
CA GLY A 31 33.36 13.26 -24.23
C GLY A 31 33.68 12.80 -22.78
N LEU A 32 32.74 12.97 -21.84
CA LEU A 32 32.90 12.61 -20.43
C LEU A 32 32.93 11.09 -20.22
N ASP A 33 32.37 10.32 -21.16
CA ASP A 33 32.43 8.85 -21.20
C ASP A 33 33.87 8.33 -21.19
N LYS A 34 34.79 9.01 -21.91
CA LYS A 34 36.21 8.65 -21.96
C LYS A 34 36.90 8.86 -20.63
N GLU A 35 36.50 9.87 -19.86
CA GLU A 35 37.03 10.12 -18.51
C GLU A 35 36.51 9.12 -17.48
N ILE A 36 35.22 8.72 -17.61
CA ILE A 36 34.65 7.65 -16.82
C ILE A 36 35.39 6.34 -17.08
N SER A 37 35.61 6.01 -18.35
CA SER A 37 36.33 4.82 -18.79
C SER A 37 37.78 4.80 -18.22
N LYS A 38 38.49 5.90 -18.24
CA LYS A 38 39.82 6.00 -17.65
C LYS A 38 39.83 5.67 -16.15
N LYS A 39 38.86 6.20 -15.38
CA LYS A 39 38.75 5.93 -13.93
C LYS A 39 38.41 4.47 -13.63
N LEU A 40 37.67 3.82 -14.50
CA LEU A 40 37.25 2.43 -14.37
C LEU A 40 38.19 1.41 -15.03
N ASN A 41 39.44 1.84 -15.40
CA ASN A 41 40.42 1.00 -16.07
C ASN A 41 39.85 0.29 -17.33
N GLY A 42 39.06 0.97 -18.10
CA GLY A 42 38.42 0.45 -19.31
C GLY A 42 37.18 -0.45 -19.09
N LYS A 43 36.82 -0.73 -17.84
CA LYS A 43 35.63 -1.56 -17.49
C LYS A 43 34.42 -0.67 -17.26
N MET A 44 33.87 -0.10 -18.33
CA MET A 44 32.58 0.60 -18.24
C MET A 44 31.43 -0.41 -18.10
N SER A 45 30.33 0.04 -17.48
CA SER A 45 29.08 -0.74 -17.44
C SER A 45 28.56 -1.03 -18.84
N GLU A 46 28.02 -2.22 -19.06
CA GLU A 46 27.32 -2.55 -20.31
C GLU A 46 26.04 -1.74 -20.47
N THR A 47 25.49 -1.22 -19.38
CA THR A 47 24.29 -0.39 -19.32
C THR A 47 24.56 0.93 -18.60
N PRO A 48 25.30 1.90 -19.20
CA PRO A 48 25.68 3.14 -18.53
C PRO A 48 24.49 4.00 -18.09
N THR A 49 23.41 4.02 -18.86
CA THR A 49 22.16 4.71 -18.51
C THR A 49 21.56 4.17 -17.20
N HIS A 50 21.56 2.85 -17.03
CA HIS A 50 21.15 2.22 -15.77
C HIS A 50 22.09 2.58 -14.60
N SER A 51 23.39 2.66 -14.85
CA SER A 51 24.36 3.03 -13.81
C SER A 51 24.16 4.47 -13.34
N ILE A 52 23.90 5.41 -14.26
CA ILE A 52 23.52 6.80 -13.93
C ILE A 52 22.22 6.82 -13.13
N GLY A 53 21.20 6.11 -13.60
CA GLY A 53 19.89 6.01 -12.95
C GLY A 53 20.03 5.49 -11.51
N SER A 54 20.68 4.35 -11.32
CA SER A 54 20.92 3.76 -10.00
C SER A 54 21.61 4.71 -9.03
N ILE A 55 22.60 5.46 -9.51
CA ILE A 55 23.35 6.43 -8.68
C ILE A 55 22.46 7.61 -8.30
N ILE A 56 21.74 8.21 -9.25
CA ILE A 56 20.85 9.36 -8.98
C ILE A 56 19.72 8.94 -8.04
N TYR A 57 19.05 7.81 -8.31
CA TYR A 57 17.99 7.30 -7.45
C TYR A 57 18.49 6.97 -6.05
N SER A 58 19.66 6.33 -5.92
CA SER A 58 20.26 6.04 -4.63
C SER A 58 20.60 7.32 -3.86
N ASP A 59 21.12 8.34 -4.55
CA ASP A 59 21.47 9.62 -3.91
C ASP A 59 20.20 10.35 -3.43
N ILE A 60 19.14 10.38 -4.25
CA ILE A 60 17.84 10.95 -3.85
C ILE A 60 17.24 10.17 -2.66
N LYS A 61 17.32 8.83 -2.69
CA LYS A 61 16.71 7.96 -1.67
C LYS A 61 17.44 7.99 -0.34
N TYR A 62 18.76 7.89 -0.36
CA TYR A 62 19.56 7.72 0.87
C TYR A 62 20.14 9.03 1.42
N ASN A 63 20.18 10.10 0.60
CA ASN A 63 20.69 11.41 0.99
C ASN A 63 19.67 12.53 0.68
N PRO A 64 18.40 12.42 1.07
CA PRO A 64 17.32 13.32 0.62
C PRO A 64 17.58 14.79 0.96
N ASN A 65 18.30 15.07 2.05
CA ASN A 65 18.63 16.42 2.49
C ASN A 65 19.87 16.99 1.78
N ASP A 66 20.81 16.14 1.38
CA ASP A 66 22.11 16.54 0.83
C ASP A 66 22.23 16.33 -0.68
N THR A 67 21.32 15.55 -1.28
CA THR A 67 21.31 15.31 -2.73
C THR A 67 21.12 16.60 -3.51
N ILE A 68 21.92 16.75 -4.56
CA ILE A 68 21.77 17.86 -5.52
C ILE A 68 20.71 17.59 -6.59
N PHE A 69 20.28 16.33 -6.74
CA PHE A 69 19.34 15.91 -7.77
C PHE A 69 17.90 15.95 -7.26
N ILE A 70 16.99 16.17 -8.20
CA ILE A 70 15.55 16.04 -7.99
C ILE A 70 14.95 15.33 -9.19
N LYS A 71 13.94 14.49 -8.96
CA LYS A 71 13.12 13.91 -10.00
C LYS A 71 11.97 14.87 -10.29
N THR A 72 11.75 15.13 -11.56
CA THR A 72 10.63 15.92 -12.06
C THR A 72 9.67 15.01 -12.82
N ASP A 73 8.51 15.54 -13.20
CA ASP A 73 7.46 14.84 -13.95
C ASP A 73 8.02 13.97 -15.11
N LYS A 74 7.42 12.78 -15.33
CA LYS A 74 7.72 11.85 -16.45
C LYS A 74 9.11 11.22 -16.45
N GLY A 75 9.69 10.93 -15.27
CA GLY A 75 10.98 10.22 -15.19
C GLY A 75 12.17 11.04 -15.67
N LYS A 76 12.08 12.37 -15.54
CA LYS A 76 13.17 13.31 -15.81
C LYS A 76 13.83 13.73 -14.50
N PHE A 77 15.11 14.11 -14.62
CA PHE A 77 15.94 14.56 -13.50
C PHE A 77 16.43 15.98 -13.72
N PHE A 78 16.61 16.72 -12.65
CA PHE A 78 17.14 18.07 -12.67
C PHE A 78 17.97 18.36 -11.42
N LEU A 79 18.58 19.56 -11.31
CA LEU A 79 19.27 19.98 -10.11
C LEU A 79 18.32 20.80 -9.21
N LYS A 80 18.31 20.52 -7.91
CA LYS A 80 17.53 21.28 -6.92
C LYS A 80 17.84 22.78 -6.99
N SER A 81 19.10 23.16 -7.17
CA SER A 81 19.55 24.55 -7.24
C SER A 81 19.00 25.36 -8.43
N LYS A 82 18.43 24.68 -9.43
CA LYS A 82 17.87 25.33 -10.61
C LYS A 82 16.36 25.51 -10.58
N ILE A 83 15.68 24.94 -9.59
CA ILE A 83 14.23 25.03 -9.45
C ILE A 83 13.80 26.35 -8.79
N ASP A 84 14.61 26.90 -7.88
CA ASP A 84 14.24 28.06 -7.06
C ASP A 84 14.22 29.39 -7.81
N ASN A 85 14.60 29.47 -9.09
CA ASN A 85 14.82 30.77 -9.72
C ASN A 85 13.92 31.16 -10.89
N ASN A 86 13.09 30.28 -11.51
CA ASN A 86 12.25 30.81 -12.63
C ASN A 86 11.12 29.91 -13.20
N ASN A 87 10.60 28.87 -12.54
CA ASN A 87 9.48 28.16 -13.16
C ASN A 87 8.46 27.63 -12.15
N GLN A 88 7.31 28.29 -12.06
CA GLN A 88 6.10 27.88 -11.33
C GLN A 88 5.34 26.70 -11.95
N ASN A 89 5.93 25.96 -12.92
CA ASN A 89 5.27 24.86 -13.66
C ASN A 89 6.09 23.57 -13.75
N ILE A 90 7.08 23.37 -12.87
CA ILE A 90 7.73 22.07 -12.76
C ILE A 90 6.98 21.26 -11.69
N ILE A 91 6.13 20.35 -12.13
CA ILE A 91 5.48 19.36 -11.27
C ILE A 91 6.58 18.41 -10.80
N VAL A 92 6.88 18.43 -9.51
CA VAL A 92 7.77 17.46 -8.87
C VAL A 92 6.91 16.22 -8.62
N GLU A 93 7.09 15.18 -9.41
CA GLU A 93 6.55 13.86 -9.04
C GLU A 93 7.42 13.28 -7.93
N GLU A 94 6.88 13.23 -6.72
CA GLU A 94 7.38 12.28 -5.75
C GLU A 94 7.01 10.88 -6.26
N ASP A 95 8.03 10.17 -6.78
CA ASP A 95 7.92 8.76 -7.10
C ASP A 95 7.67 7.98 -5.81
N ASN A 96 6.41 7.71 -5.53
CA ASN A 96 6.03 6.63 -4.65
C ASN A 96 6.28 5.29 -5.38
N HIS A 97 7.54 4.97 -5.72
CA HIS A 97 7.97 3.59 -5.79
C HIS A 97 8.15 3.16 -4.34
N GLU A 98 7.07 2.61 -3.82
CA GLU A 98 7.05 1.92 -2.55
C GLU A 98 7.96 0.70 -2.59
N ASP A 99 9.19 0.93 -2.18
CA ASP A 99 10.07 -0.02 -1.53
C ASP A 99 10.83 0.72 -0.44
N SER A 100 10.12 1.16 0.57
CA SER A 100 10.67 1.38 1.92
C SER A 100 9.63 1.94 2.87
N ASP A 101 9.27 1.13 3.85
CA ASP A 101 8.82 1.61 5.15
C ASP A 101 9.93 2.46 5.77
N ASP A 102 9.70 3.74 5.91
CA ASP A 102 10.15 4.52 7.05
C ASP A 102 9.30 5.79 7.19
N ASP A 103 8.27 5.67 8.03
CA ASP A 103 7.54 6.81 8.57
C ASP A 103 8.42 7.49 9.62
N THR A 104 9.14 8.54 9.25
CA THR A 104 9.55 9.58 10.20
C THR A 104 9.45 10.96 9.58
N ILE A 105 8.30 11.56 9.90
CA ILE A 105 8.06 12.97 10.29
C ILE A 105 9.18 13.97 9.90
N ASN A 106 8.93 14.86 8.97
CA ASN A 106 8.78 16.31 9.13
C ASN A 106 8.95 17.06 7.82
N ASN A 107 8.03 17.83 7.50
CA ASN A 107 7.84 19.27 7.39
C ASN A 107 7.04 19.69 6.17
N GLN A 108 5.84 20.10 6.52
CA GLN A 108 5.12 21.27 6.01
C GLN A 108 5.70 21.96 4.76
N THR A 109 5.10 21.63 3.63
CA THR A 109 4.62 22.66 2.72
C THR A 109 3.25 22.23 2.19
N ILE A 110 2.28 23.04 2.52
CA ILE A 110 0.85 22.89 2.32
C ILE A 110 0.56 22.73 0.83
N ASN A 111 0.31 21.48 0.38
CA ASN A 111 -0.62 21.20 -0.70
C ASN A 111 -1.88 20.63 -0.06
N ALA A 112 -2.80 21.51 0.29
CA ALA A 112 -4.13 21.15 0.71
C ALA A 112 -4.82 20.45 -0.46
N ASN A 113 -4.84 19.10 -0.42
CA ASN A 113 -5.81 18.19 -1.04
C ASN A 113 -5.24 16.87 -1.60
N LYS A 114 -4.03 16.44 -1.25
CA LYS A 114 -3.60 15.07 -1.64
C LYS A 114 -4.15 14.08 -0.60
N ILE A 115 -5.11 13.24 -0.99
CA ILE A 115 -5.62 12.14 -0.16
C ILE A 115 -4.53 11.06 -0.09
N LEU A 116 -4.19 10.65 1.12
CA LEU A 116 -3.23 9.58 1.41
C LEU A 116 -3.98 8.27 1.70
N GLU A 117 -3.29 7.11 1.65
CA GLU A 117 -3.89 5.82 2.03
C GLU A 117 -4.42 5.84 3.47
N ALA A 118 -3.71 6.52 4.39
CA ALA A 118 -4.16 6.71 5.76
C ALA A 118 -5.54 7.40 5.87
N ASP A 119 -5.87 8.30 4.95
CA ASP A 119 -7.16 9.00 4.94
C ASP A 119 -8.33 8.08 4.55
N LEU A 120 -8.04 6.93 3.92
CA LEU A 120 -9.04 5.97 3.44
C LEU A 120 -9.54 5.04 4.55
N HIS A 121 -8.83 4.93 5.67
CA HIS A 121 -9.22 4.05 6.79
C HIS A 121 -10.61 4.39 7.33
N LYS A 122 -10.88 5.68 7.57
CA LYS A 122 -12.16 6.14 8.11
C LYS A 122 -13.33 5.90 7.15
N PRO A 123 -13.27 6.29 5.86
CA PRO A 123 -14.31 5.97 4.89
C PRO A 123 -14.57 4.46 4.77
N LEU A 124 -13.52 3.63 4.69
CA LEU A 124 -13.70 2.18 4.62
C LEU A 124 -14.38 1.64 5.89
N THR A 125 -13.94 2.07 7.08
CA THR A 125 -14.57 1.67 8.34
C THR A 125 -16.06 2.01 8.38
N GLN A 126 -16.47 3.20 7.88
CA GLN A 126 -17.87 3.60 7.78
C GLN A 126 -18.65 2.69 6.82
N PHE A 127 -18.12 2.41 5.65
CA PHE A 127 -18.71 1.47 4.69
C PHE A 127 -18.90 0.08 5.29
N LEU A 128 -17.86 -0.48 5.91
CA LEU A 128 -17.91 -1.80 6.54
C LEU A 128 -18.94 -1.84 7.68
N ASN A 129 -19.00 -0.78 8.49
CA ASN A 129 -19.96 -0.70 9.59
C ASN A 129 -21.42 -0.68 9.11
N SER A 130 -21.72 -0.03 7.97
CA SER A 130 -23.06 -0.06 7.36
C SER A 130 -23.51 -1.48 7.01
N MET A 131 -22.56 -2.38 6.69
CA MET A 131 -22.76 -3.80 6.41
C MET A 131 -22.67 -4.70 7.67
N LYS A 132 -22.51 -4.14 8.87
CA LYS A 132 -22.27 -4.86 10.13
C LYS A 132 -20.99 -5.71 10.10
N ILE A 133 -19.98 -5.22 9.42
CA ILE A 133 -18.62 -5.75 9.43
C ILE A 133 -17.81 -4.90 10.40
N TYR A 134 -17.30 -5.53 11.46
CA TYR A 134 -16.61 -4.85 12.55
C TYR A 134 -15.11 -4.86 12.29
N SER A 135 -14.50 -3.70 12.14
CA SER A 135 -13.13 -3.55 11.65
C SER A 135 -12.18 -2.96 12.68
N LYS A 136 -10.89 -3.21 12.49
CA LYS A 136 -9.79 -2.60 13.24
C LYS A 136 -8.65 -2.28 12.29
N THR A 137 -8.13 -1.05 12.35
CA THR A 137 -6.92 -0.64 11.64
C THR A 137 -5.71 -1.32 12.26
N ILE A 138 -4.81 -1.81 11.42
CA ILE A 138 -3.55 -2.41 11.85
C ILE A 138 -2.41 -1.56 11.31
N ASN A 139 -1.56 -1.09 12.21
CA ASN A 139 -0.35 -0.38 11.85
C ASN A 139 0.81 -1.38 11.78
N ALA A 140 1.39 -1.57 10.59
CA ALA A 140 2.55 -2.44 10.39
C ALA A 140 3.74 -2.05 11.28
N ASN A 141 3.85 -0.77 11.67
CA ASN A 141 4.91 -0.27 12.56
C ASN A 141 4.75 -0.67 14.04
N ALA A 142 3.57 -1.15 14.43
CA ALA A 142 3.34 -1.68 15.78
C ALA A 142 3.93 -3.08 16.02
N THR A 143 4.62 -3.64 15.02
CA THR A 143 5.30 -4.94 15.13
C THR A 143 6.70 -4.76 15.75
N ASP A 144 7.14 -5.70 16.60
CA ASP A 144 8.46 -5.69 17.22
C ASP A 144 9.58 -5.57 16.15
N VAL A 145 10.54 -4.67 16.40
CA VAL A 145 11.64 -4.30 15.48
C VAL A 145 12.47 -5.53 15.05
N SER A 146 12.58 -6.56 15.90
CA SER A 146 13.31 -7.82 15.60
C SER A 146 12.66 -8.64 14.48
N ILE A 147 11.41 -8.35 14.15
CA ILE A 147 10.55 -9.12 13.24
C ILE A 147 10.18 -8.31 12.00
N LYS A 148 10.31 -6.98 12.04
CA LYS A 148 9.95 -6.05 10.94
C LYS A 148 10.40 -6.51 9.55
N GLY A 149 11.60 -7.11 9.42
CA GLY A 149 12.11 -7.60 8.12
C GLY A 149 11.46 -8.88 7.61
N LYS A 150 10.84 -9.70 8.50
CA LYS A 150 10.27 -11.01 8.15
C LYS A 150 8.75 -11.00 7.93
N MET A 151 8.05 -9.99 8.48
CA MET A 151 6.58 -9.86 8.43
C MET A 151 6.09 -8.71 7.55
N ARG A 152 6.98 -8.07 6.79
CA ARG A 152 6.66 -6.93 5.90
C ARG A 152 5.52 -7.23 4.92
N TRP A 153 5.37 -8.49 4.53
CA TRP A 153 4.41 -8.99 3.56
C TRP A 153 3.28 -9.80 4.20
N GLY A 154 2.81 -9.48 5.37
CA GLY A 154 1.78 -10.27 6.04
C GLY A 154 0.74 -9.45 6.79
N THR A 155 0.96 -8.14 6.94
CA THR A 155 0.09 -7.26 7.73
C THR A 155 -0.81 -6.47 6.78
N PRO A 156 -2.15 -6.65 6.82
CA PRO A 156 -3.09 -5.83 6.07
C PRO A 156 -3.30 -4.47 6.74
N ASP A 157 -3.83 -3.50 6.02
CA ASP A 157 -4.17 -2.19 6.57
C ASP A 157 -5.34 -2.27 7.55
N ILE A 158 -6.36 -3.08 7.24
CA ILE A 158 -7.54 -3.27 8.07
C ILE A 158 -7.87 -4.77 8.17
N VAL A 159 -8.14 -5.21 9.39
CA VAL A 159 -8.75 -6.51 9.68
C VAL A 159 -10.21 -6.31 10.06
N ALA A 160 -11.06 -7.28 9.76
CA ALA A 160 -12.45 -7.18 10.16
C ALA A 160 -13.08 -8.55 10.41
N VAL A 161 -14.25 -8.53 11.06
CA VAL A 161 -14.97 -9.72 11.46
C VAL A 161 -16.49 -9.53 11.30
N THR A 162 -17.19 -10.61 10.95
CA THR A 162 -18.64 -10.68 11.06
C THR A 162 -19.06 -11.82 11.96
N PHE A 163 -20.19 -11.64 12.63
CA PHE A 163 -20.83 -12.65 13.46
C PHE A 163 -22.22 -12.96 12.95
N LYS A 164 -22.59 -14.23 12.92
CA LYS A 164 -23.96 -14.66 12.54
C LYS A 164 -24.87 -14.61 13.76
N ASP A 165 -25.38 -13.41 14.07
CA ASP A 165 -26.14 -13.16 15.32
C ASP A 165 -27.62 -13.61 15.27
N TYR A 166 -28.16 -13.88 14.08
CA TYR A 166 -29.57 -14.16 13.86
C TYR A 166 -29.88 -15.64 13.66
N ILE A 167 -28.98 -16.51 14.08
CA ILE A 167 -29.19 -17.95 13.95
C ILE A 167 -30.10 -18.43 15.10
N ASN A 168 -31.24 -19.01 14.75
CA ASN A 168 -32.10 -19.68 15.72
C ASN A 168 -31.30 -20.76 16.45
N LYS A 169 -31.64 -20.95 17.76
CA LYS A 169 -30.93 -21.90 18.62
C LYS A 169 -30.76 -23.30 18.00
N PRO A 170 -31.77 -23.96 17.37
CA PRO A 170 -31.57 -25.25 16.71
C PRO A 170 -30.54 -25.22 15.57
N ILE A 171 -30.47 -24.10 14.81
CA ILE A 171 -29.49 -23.95 13.74
C ILE A 171 -28.09 -23.72 14.30
N LEU A 172 -27.97 -22.95 15.37
CA LEU A 172 -26.69 -22.78 16.06
C LEU A 172 -26.16 -24.10 16.63
N GLU A 173 -27.03 -24.90 17.24
CA GLU A 173 -26.69 -26.25 17.71
C GLU A 173 -26.22 -27.15 16.55
N LEU A 174 -26.93 -27.13 15.40
CA LEU A 174 -26.48 -27.83 14.21
C LEU A 174 -25.10 -27.39 13.74
N PHE A 175 -24.87 -26.07 13.66
CA PHE A 175 -23.56 -25.52 13.24
C PHE A 175 -22.44 -25.97 14.18
N ASN A 176 -22.69 -26.00 15.48
CA ASN A 176 -21.74 -26.50 16.47
C ASN A 176 -21.47 -28.02 16.29
N HIS A 177 -22.51 -28.82 16.03
CA HIS A 177 -22.35 -30.26 15.81
C HIS A 177 -21.56 -30.60 14.56
N ILE A 178 -21.68 -29.82 13.51
CA ILE A 178 -20.96 -30.05 12.23
C ILE A 178 -19.74 -29.14 12.05
N ASN A 179 -19.33 -28.43 13.12
CA ASN A 179 -18.18 -27.53 13.16
C ASN A 179 -18.19 -26.45 12.05
N LEU A 180 -19.39 -25.93 11.71
CA LEU A 180 -19.48 -24.80 10.79
C LEU A 180 -19.20 -23.49 11.51
N PRO A 181 -18.29 -22.66 10.98
CA PRO A 181 -17.97 -21.39 11.62
C PRO A 181 -19.14 -20.40 11.54
N THR A 182 -19.42 -19.77 12.68
CA THR A 182 -20.40 -18.66 12.78
C THR A 182 -19.76 -17.28 12.60
N THR A 183 -18.46 -17.26 12.41
CA THR A 183 -17.62 -16.06 12.31
C THR A 183 -16.85 -16.10 11.02
N GLN A 184 -16.62 -14.94 10.41
CA GLN A 184 -15.79 -14.76 9.24
C GLN A 184 -14.81 -13.61 9.47
N ILE A 185 -13.55 -13.82 9.13
CA ILE A 185 -12.48 -12.83 9.26
C ILE A 185 -12.07 -12.35 7.87
N TYR A 186 -11.83 -11.05 7.74
CA TYR A 186 -11.51 -10.36 6.50
C TYR A 186 -10.20 -9.59 6.62
N ALA A 187 -9.49 -9.49 5.51
CA ALA A 187 -8.33 -8.63 5.38
C ALA A 187 -8.57 -7.63 4.24
N TYR A 188 -8.27 -6.36 4.49
CA TYR A 188 -8.40 -5.28 3.52
C TYR A 188 -7.07 -4.58 3.33
N GLU A 189 -6.71 -4.37 2.07
CA GLU A 189 -5.58 -3.56 1.62
C GLU A 189 -6.10 -2.31 0.94
N LEU A 190 -5.60 -1.14 1.33
CA LEU A 190 -6.04 0.16 0.85
C LEU A 190 -5.07 0.72 -0.18
N LYS A 191 -5.60 1.29 -1.25
CA LYS A 191 -4.82 2.03 -2.24
C LYS A 191 -5.57 3.29 -2.64
N VAL A 192 -4.83 4.38 -2.87
CA VAL A 192 -5.47 5.61 -3.36
C VAL A 192 -6.00 5.39 -4.76
N GLU A 193 -5.23 4.73 -5.64
CA GLU A 193 -5.55 4.58 -7.05
C GLU A 193 -5.14 3.20 -7.58
N LEU A 194 -5.99 2.61 -8.44
CA LEU A 194 -5.66 1.41 -9.22
C LEU A 194 -5.63 1.75 -10.71
N LYS A 195 -4.49 1.47 -11.34
CA LYS A 195 -4.22 1.57 -12.78
C LYS A 195 -3.59 0.28 -13.28
N LEU A 196 -3.61 0.05 -14.60
CA LEU A 196 -2.99 -1.14 -15.21
C LEU A 196 -1.51 -1.33 -14.84
N ASN A 197 -0.76 -0.24 -14.69
CA ASN A 197 0.67 -0.29 -14.38
C ASN A 197 1.00 -0.68 -12.94
N ASN A 198 0.08 -0.48 -11.99
CA ASN A 198 0.29 -0.81 -10.57
C ASN A 198 -0.62 -1.95 -10.08
N LEU A 199 -1.64 -2.32 -10.85
CA LEU A 199 -2.65 -3.30 -10.47
C LEU A 199 -2.06 -4.63 -10.00
N VAL A 200 -1.14 -5.20 -10.77
CA VAL A 200 -0.57 -6.52 -10.48
C VAL A 200 0.17 -6.50 -9.16
N GLN A 201 0.96 -5.46 -8.90
CA GLN A 201 1.69 -5.30 -7.63
C GLN A 201 0.73 -5.21 -6.45
N HIS A 202 -0.25 -4.29 -6.47
CA HIS A 202 -1.21 -4.11 -5.37
C HIS A 202 -2.08 -5.33 -5.15
N TYR A 203 -2.49 -6.00 -6.23
CA TYR A 203 -3.30 -7.22 -6.14
C TYR A 203 -2.54 -8.36 -5.45
N PHE A 204 -1.28 -8.60 -5.84
CA PHE A 204 -0.47 -9.65 -5.22
C PHE A 204 0.01 -9.29 -3.82
N GLN A 205 0.17 -8.01 -3.49
CA GLN A 205 0.36 -7.54 -2.12
C GLN A 205 -0.85 -7.93 -1.26
N THR A 206 -2.07 -7.60 -1.70
CA THR A 206 -3.32 -7.98 -1.00
C THR A 206 -3.43 -9.50 -0.83
N LEU A 207 -3.13 -10.27 -1.88
CA LEU A 207 -3.17 -11.72 -1.85
C LEU A 207 -2.18 -12.29 -0.81
N SER A 208 -0.96 -11.75 -0.78
CA SER A 208 0.11 -12.14 0.15
C SER A 208 -0.26 -11.82 1.60
N ASN A 209 -0.83 -10.64 1.84
CA ASN A 209 -1.15 -10.14 3.19
C ASN A 209 -2.41 -10.78 3.80
N SER A 210 -3.06 -11.70 3.11
CA SER A 210 -4.41 -12.16 3.47
C SER A 210 -4.63 -13.67 3.47
N GLY A 211 -3.57 -14.48 3.33
CA GLY A 211 -3.67 -15.96 3.30
C GLY A 211 -4.34 -16.57 4.53
N TRP A 212 -4.29 -15.89 5.65
CA TRP A 212 -4.84 -16.24 6.94
C TRP A 212 -6.32 -15.83 7.13
N ALA A 213 -6.88 -14.97 6.27
CA ALA A 213 -8.26 -14.49 6.35
C ALA A 213 -9.20 -15.34 5.47
N ASN A 214 -10.49 -15.41 5.85
CA ASN A 214 -11.51 -16.06 5.04
C ASN A 214 -11.70 -15.39 3.68
N GLU A 215 -11.61 -14.08 3.62
CA GLU A 215 -11.71 -13.27 2.41
C GLU A 215 -10.68 -12.15 2.42
N ALA A 216 -10.16 -11.86 1.23
CA ALA A 216 -9.22 -10.77 0.98
C ALA A 216 -9.86 -9.73 0.08
N TRP A 217 -9.62 -8.45 0.36
CA TRP A 217 -10.21 -7.34 -0.35
C TRP A 217 -9.17 -6.27 -0.68
N LEU A 218 -9.05 -5.93 -1.95
CA LEU A 218 -8.31 -4.76 -2.42
C LEU A 218 -9.31 -3.60 -2.58
N VAL A 219 -9.04 -2.51 -1.87
CA VAL A 219 -9.91 -1.34 -1.82
C VAL A 219 -9.17 -0.15 -2.41
N ALA A 220 -9.78 0.53 -3.36
CA ALA A 220 -9.21 1.76 -3.87
C ALA A 220 -10.26 2.87 -4.04
N LYS A 221 -9.82 4.09 -3.81
CA LYS A 221 -10.64 5.29 -4.00
C LYS A 221 -10.82 5.61 -5.48
N ASP A 222 -9.74 5.54 -6.26
CA ASP A 222 -9.75 5.90 -7.67
C ASP A 222 -9.57 4.64 -8.53
N ILE A 223 -10.66 4.21 -9.18
CA ILE A 223 -10.68 3.12 -10.17
C ILE A 223 -11.43 3.64 -11.38
N ASP A 224 -10.74 3.72 -12.53
CA ASP A 224 -11.39 4.08 -13.80
C ASP A 224 -12.23 2.89 -14.31
N VAL A 225 -13.50 2.86 -13.93
CA VAL A 225 -14.44 1.78 -14.28
C VAL A 225 -14.83 1.78 -15.77
N ASP A 226 -14.57 2.87 -16.48
CA ASP A 226 -14.81 2.99 -17.92
C ASP A 226 -13.60 2.46 -18.74
N ASN A 227 -12.47 2.22 -18.11
CA ASN A 227 -11.30 1.59 -18.71
C ASN A 227 -11.52 0.07 -18.82
N LEU A 228 -11.89 -0.38 -20.02
CA LEU A 228 -12.21 -1.79 -20.29
C LEU A 228 -11.03 -2.73 -19.98
N ASP A 229 -9.81 -2.35 -20.35
CA ASP A 229 -8.62 -3.18 -20.13
C ASP A 229 -8.35 -3.38 -18.63
N LEU A 230 -8.50 -2.31 -17.83
CA LEU A 230 -8.38 -2.39 -16.37
C LEU A 230 -9.45 -3.31 -15.77
N MET A 231 -10.70 -3.16 -16.21
CA MET A 231 -11.82 -3.95 -15.70
C MET A 231 -11.74 -5.42 -16.10
N GLU A 232 -11.26 -5.73 -17.31
CA GLU A 232 -11.02 -7.10 -17.75
C GLU A 232 -9.90 -7.76 -16.95
N GLU A 233 -8.80 -7.03 -16.69
CA GLU A 233 -7.69 -7.56 -15.89
C GLU A 233 -8.08 -7.75 -14.42
N LEU A 234 -8.81 -6.81 -13.81
CA LEU A 234 -9.37 -6.97 -12.46
C LEU A 234 -10.26 -8.21 -12.36
N LYS A 235 -11.14 -8.42 -13.34
CA LYS A 235 -12.01 -9.59 -13.43
C LYS A 235 -11.20 -10.89 -13.55
N ARG A 236 -10.18 -10.90 -14.41
CA ARG A 236 -9.30 -12.05 -14.60
C ARG A 236 -8.57 -12.43 -13.32
N LEU A 237 -8.00 -11.44 -12.63
CA LEU A 237 -7.29 -11.64 -11.37
C LEU A 237 -8.24 -12.13 -10.27
N ASN A 238 -9.44 -11.52 -10.14
CA ASN A 238 -10.45 -11.95 -9.18
C ASN A 238 -10.88 -13.41 -9.42
N GLN A 239 -11.15 -13.80 -10.67
CA GLN A 239 -11.52 -15.19 -11.01
C GLN A 239 -10.39 -16.18 -10.73
N SER A 240 -9.13 -15.77 -10.91
CA SER A 240 -7.97 -16.66 -10.73
C SER A 240 -7.56 -16.83 -9.27
N PHE A 241 -7.68 -15.78 -8.45
CA PHE A 241 -7.08 -15.74 -7.11
C PHE A 241 -8.08 -15.37 -5.99
N GLY A 242 -9.27 -14.91 -6.34
CA GLY A 242 -10.37 -14.73 -5.39
C GLY A 242 -10.30 -13.48 -4.51
N VAL A 243 -9.38 -12.53 -4.75
CA VAL A 243 -9.38 -11.25 -4.03
C VAL A 243 -10.53 -10.39 -4.53
N GLY A 244 -11.38 -9.90 -3.62
CA GLY A 244 -12.46 -8.98 -3.94
C GLY A 244 -11.95 -7.56 -4.22
N ILE A 245 -12.74 -6.78 -4.96
CA ILE A 245 -12.39 -5.40 -5.32
C ILE A 245 -13.50 -4.46 -4.88
N ILE A 246 -13.14 -3.44 -4.11
CA ILE A 246 -14.05 -2.37 -3.67
C ILE A 246 -13.59 -1.04 -4.27
N HIS A 247 -14.48 -0.35 -4.96
CA HIS A 247 -14.33 1.05 -5.33
C HIS A 247 -14.93 1.90 -4.21
N LEU A 248 -14.04 2.50 -3.41
CA LEU A 248 -14.41 3.25 -2.21
C LEU A 248 -14.85 4.66 -2.58
N ASN A 249 -16.08 5.02 -2.25
CA ASN A 249 -16.53 6.41 -2.33
C ASN A 249 -16.05 7.16 -1.08
N TYR A 250 -15.05 8.02 -1.26
CA TYR A 250 -14.41 8.75 -0.17
C TYR A 250 -15.35 9.73 0.52
N ASP A 251 -16.18 10.44 -0.26
CA ASP A 251 -17.05 11.50 0.25
C ASP A 251 -18.35 10.96 0.85
N ASN A 252 -18.87 9.85 0.26
CA ASN A 252 -20.07 9.15 0.70
C ASN A 252 -19.79 7.64 0.83
N PRO A 253 -19.16 7.19 1.93
CA PRO A 253 -18.68 5.80 2.05
C PRO A 253 -19.77 4.74 1.87
N GLU A 254 -21.00 5.02 2.26
CA GLU A 254 -22.14 4.10 2.10
C GLU A 254 -22.50 3.83 0.64
N ASP A 255 -22.11 4.73 -0.28
CA ASP A 255 -22.28 4.60 -1.73
C ASP A 255 -21.10 3.88 -2.42
N SER A 256 -20.19 3.29 -1.65
CA SER A 256 -19.08 2.50 -2.20
C SER A 256 -19.59 1.26 -2.93
N ASN A 257 -18.85 0.84 -3.97
CA ASN A 257 -19.26 -0.25 -4.85
C ASN A 257 -18.35 -1.47 -4.72
N ILE A 258 -18.93 -2.65 -4.52
CA ILE A 258 -18.22 -3.93 -4.67
C ILE A 258 -18.21 -4.25 -6.17
N LEU A 259 -17.06 -4.05 -6.83
CA LEU A 259 -16.90 -4.35 -8.25
C LEU A 259 -16.81 -5.87 -8.51
N PHE A 260 -16.04 -6.57 -7.69
CA PHE A 260 -15.89 -8.01 -7.74
C PHE A 260 -15.88 -8.58 -6.33
N SER A 261 -16.75 -9.59 -6.09
CA SER A 261 -16.83 -10.24 -4.78
C SER A 261 -15.59 -11.10 -4.51
N ALA A 262 -15.14 -11.11 -3.26
CA ALA A 262 -14.09 -12.03 -2.84
C ALA A 262 -14.59 -13.48 -2.84
N GLN A 263 -13.68 -14.43 -3.06
CA GLN A 263 -13.93 -15.84 -2.89
C GLN A 263 -13.53 -16.27 -1.48
N LYS A 264 -14.41 -17.01 -0.82
CA LYS A 264 -14.15 -17.54 0.51
C LYS A 264 -13.12 -18.66 0.43
N ARG A 265 -12.05 -18.54 1.22
CA ARG A 265 -11.03 -19.59 1.34
C ARG A 265 -11.54 -20.74 2.20
N ALA A 266 -11.29 -21.96 1.74
CA ALA A 266 -11.58 -23.19 2.46
C ALA A 266 -10.55 -23.46 3.57
N TYR A 267 -9.31 -23.01 3.36
CA TYR A 267 -8.20 -23.23 4.27
C TYR A 267 -7.55 -21.89 4.60
N LEU A 268 -7.21 -21.69 5.87
CA LEU A 268 -6.53 -20.50 6.37
C LEU A 268 -5.10 -20.84 6.75
N ASP A 269 -4.19 -19.92 6.48
CA ASP A 269 -2.80 -20.01 6.94
C ASP A 269 -2.72 -19.62 8.43
N ILE A 270 -2.95 -20.63 9.27
CA ILE A 270 -2.96 -20.46 10.74
C ILE A 270 -1.56 -20.09 11.25
N GLU A 271 -0.50 -20.57 10.61
CA GLU A 271 0.87 -20.25 11.02
C GLU A 271 1.18 -18.76 10.83
N THR A 272 0.73 -18.19 9.70
CA THR A 272 0.84 -16.75 9.48
C THR A 272 -0.06 -15.96 10.43
N MET A 273 -1.28 -16.42 10.71
CA MET A 273 -2.17 -15.78 11.70
C MET A 273 -1.54 -15.76 13.10
N ASP A 274 -0.92 -16.85 13.54
CA ASP A 274 -0.22 -16.92 14.83
C ASP A 274 0.97 -15.94 14.88
N LYS A 275 1.74 -15.84 13.82
CA LYS A 275 2.84 -14.86 13.71
C LYS A 275 2.34 -13.42 13.74
N LEU A 276 1.17 -13.11 13.14
CA LEU A 276 0.56 -11.79 13.18
C LEU A 276 0.18 -11.33 14.60
N CYS A 277 -0.07 -12.25 15.52
CA CYS A 277 -0.30 -11.93 16.93
C CYS A 277 0.93 -11.30 17.64
N GLN A 278 2.08 -11.21 16.97
CA GLN A 278 3.23 -10.42 17.42
C GLN A 278 3.03 -8.91 17.16
N ASN A 279 2.04 -8.53 16.34
CA ASN A 279 1.53 -7.17 16.27
C ASN A 279 0.46 -7.01 17.35
N GLU A 280 0.67 -6.08 18.29
CA GLU A 280 -0.24 -5.88 19.42
C GLU A 280 -1.67 -5.54 18.97
N GLN A 281 -1.82 -4.72 17.92
CA GLN A 281 -3.15 -4.33 17.42
C GLN A 281 -3.89 -5.52 16.78
N PHE A 282 -3.17 -6.41 16.08
CA PHE A 282 -3.77 -7.64 15.56
C PHE A 282 -4.15 -8.60 16.70
N LYS A 283 -3.28 -8.76 17.70
CA LYS A 283 -3.55 -9.56 18.88
C LYS A 283 -4.78 -9.04 19.63
N ASP A 284 -4.85 -7.73 19.88
CA ASP A 284 -6.01 -7.10 20.50
C ASP A 284 -7.30 -7.34 19.70
N PHE A 285 -7.22 -7.33 18.36
CA PHE A 285 -8.37 -7.65 17.53
C PHE A 285 -8.84 -9.10 17.75
N ILE A 286 -7.91 -10.06 17.81
CA ILE A 286 -8.25 -11.47 18.09
C ILE A 286 -8.82 -11.62 19.50
N ASP A 287 -8.27 -10.92 20.50
CA ASP A 287 -8.78 -10.92 21.87
C ASP A 287 -10.20 -10.33 21.94
N ASP A 288 -10.47 -9.24 21.19
CA ASP A 288 -11.82 -8.65 21.06
C ASP A 288 -12.81 -9.64 20.45
N VAL A 289 -12.39 -10.35 19.39
CA VAL A 289 -13.21 -11.40 18.75
C VAL A 289 -13.53 -12.53 19.73
N ASN A 290 -12.54 -12.99 20.49
CA ASN A 290 -12.73 -14.05 21.50
C ASN A 290 -13.69 -13.59 22.61
N GLU A 291 -13.55 -12.37 23.13
CA GLU A 291 -14.48 -11.80 24.13
C GLU A 291 -15.94 -11.81 23.64
N ILE A 292 -16.16 -11.50 22.34
CA ILE A 292 -17.50 -11.55 21.75
C ILE A 292 -18.00 -12.99 21.61
N LEU A 293 -17.12 -13.92 21.21
CA LEU A 293 -17.48 -15.32 21.00
C LEU A 293 -17.83 -16.03 22.33
N ASP A 294 -17.12 -15.72 23.40
CA ASP A 294 -17.33 -16.28 24.73
C ASP A 294 -18.59 -15.73 25.41
N ALA A 295 -19.09 -14.60 24.94
CA ALA A 295 -20.25 -13.96 25.52
C ALA A 295 -21.56 -14.75 25.25
N PRO A 296 -22.50 -14.77 26.20
CA PRO A 296 -23.84 -15.28 25.96
C PRO A 296 -24.49 -14.56 24.78
N THR A 297 -25.18 -15.30 23.90
CA THR A 297 -25.81 -14.77 22.67
C THR A 297 -26.60 -13.47 22.90
N LYS A 298 -27.34 -13.38 24.02
CA LYS A 298 -28.12 -12.18 24.38
C LYS A 298 -27.27 -10.94 24.69
N SER A 299 -26.00 -11.11 25.02
CA SER A 299 -25.09 -10.04 25.44
C SER A 299 -24.16 -9.60 24.32
N LYS A 300 -24.00 -10.38 23.23
CA LYS A 300 -23.04 -10.11 22.15
C LYS A 300 -23.19 -8.70 21.55
N ASN A 301 -24.41 -8.32 21.20
CA ASN A 301 -24.67 -6.99 20.60
C ASN A 301 -24.31 -5.84 21.56
N ASN A 302 -24.50 -6.01 22.88
CA ASN A 302 -24.13 -5.01 23.87
C ASN A 302 -22.61 -4.90 24.01
N ILE A 303 -21.92 -6.01 23.95
CA ILE A 303 -20.43 -6.04 23.99
C ILE A 303 -19.86 -5.37 22.74
N ILE A 304 -20.33 -5.75 21.55
CA ILE A 304 -19.93 -5.12 20.29
C ILE A 304 -20.17 -3.60 20.34
N TYR A 305 -21.36 -3.18 20.76
CA TYR A 305 -21.66 -1.76 20.92
C TYR A 305 -20.72 -1.06 21.89
N GLY A 306 -20.39 -1.70 23.02
CA GLY A 306 -19.42 -1.21 23.99
C GLY A 306 -18.01 -1.07 23.41
N MET A 307 -17.59 -2.05 22.61
CA MET A 307 -16.27 -2.02 21.92
C MET A 307 -16.19 -0.89 20.89
N ILE A 308 -17.24 -0.69 20.10
CA ILE A 308 -17.32 0.43 19.16
C ILE A 308 -17.26 1.77 19.89
N LYS A 309 -18.06 1.92 20.97
CA LYS A 309 -18.08 3.14 21.78
C LYS A 309 -16.72 3.47 22.40
N ASN A 310 -15.94 2.45 22.76
CA ASN A 310 -14.61 2.58 23.38
C ASN A 310 -13.48 2.51 22.35
N ASN A 311 -13.77 2.65 21.06
CA ASN A 311 -12.82 2.61 19.94
C ASN A 311 -11.97 1.33 19.87
N ARG A 312 -12.45 0.20 20.37
CA ARG A 312 -11.78 -1.12 20.22
C ARG A 312 -12.05 -1.72 18.85
N LEU A 313 -13.27 -1.55 18.33
CA LEU A 313 -13.69 -1.92 16.98
C LEU A 313 -14.25 -0.70 16.24
N ASN A 314 -14.21 -0.73 14.91
CA ASN A 314 -14.61 0.36 14.00
C ASN A 314 -13.93 1.70 14.33
N ASN A 315 -12.69 1.61 14.83
CA ASN A 315 -11.84 2.77 15.03
C ASN A 315 -11.01 3.01 13.75
N PRO A 316 -11.11 4.18 13.13
CA PRO A 316 -10.35 4.52 11.92
C PRO A 316 -8.92 5.02 12.19
N ASN A 317 -8.45 5.02 13.45
CA ASN A 317 -7.14 5.56 13.84
C ASN A 317 -6.05 4.52 13.82
#